data_993ea575e529da42eef4fb6d1699f78a
#
_entry.id   993ea575e529da42eef4fb6d1699f78a
#
_cell.length_a   1.000
_cell.length_b   1.000
_cell.length_c   1.000
_cell.angle_alpha   90.00
_cell.angle_beta   90.00
_cell.angle_gamma   90.00
#
_symmetry.space_group_name_H-M   'P 1'
#
loop_
_entity.id
_entity.type
_entity.pdbx_description
1 polymer ?
#
loop_
_entity_poly.entity_id
_entity_poly.type
_entity_poly.pdbx_seq_one_letter_code
_entity_poly.pdbx_strand_id
1 'polypeptide(L)'
;MSAVGQPVPEVTGRPVPLIEKEVLGSLKAAFGSKLTDGKILRPRHLAVSIDRKDLIPLCTYLKNTLGFEHLSCVTAVDWKDHFDSIYHVENYYNGCMVQVTALIPYDDPKIASVTGLWRAANFHEREAWDLMGVEYEGHPNLERILLPTDFKFHPLRKDFAQEVDRQYITRRKLRGGT
;
A
#
# COMPACT_ATOMS: atom_id res chain seq x y z
N MET A 1 -0.06 -38.35 38.43
CA MET A 1 1.19 -38.21 37.65
C MET A 1 0.90 -37.33 36.47
N SER A 2 1.27 -36.05 36.60
CA SER A 2 0.99 -35.02 35.57
C SER A 2 2.07 -35.09 34.48
N ALA A 3 1.65 -35.27 33.24
CA ALA A 3 2.54 -35.19 32.09
C ALA A 3 3.04 -33.77 31.94
N VAL A 4 4.31 -33.54 32.22
CA VAL A 4 5.01 -32.28 31.93
C VAL A 4 5.06 -32.13 30.42
N GLY A 5 4.41 -31.04 29.90
CA GLY A 5 4.41 -30.71 28.50
C GLY A 5 5.85 -30.59 27.97
N GLN A 6 6.13 -31.26 26.86
CA GLN A 6 7.41 -31.11 26.16
C GLN A 6 7.58 -29.65 25.70
N PRO A 7 8.78 -29.08 25.82
CA PRO A 7 9.05 -27.76 25.31
C PRO A 7 8.83 -27.74 23.78
N VAL A 8 8.09 -26.77 23.30
CA VAL A 8 7.92 -26.53 21.87
C VAL A 8 9.31 -26.31 21.27
N PRO A 9 9.69 -26.98 20.17
CA PRO A 9 11.01 -26.81 19.59
C PRO A 9 11.18 -25.32 19.18
N GLU A 10 12.25 -24.74 19.69
CA GLU A 10 12.72 -23.41 19.32
C GLU A 10 12.99 -23.42 17.81
N VAL A 11 12.21 -22.63 17.05
CA VAL A 11 12.43 -22.49 15.61
C VAL A 11 13.70 -21.65 15.45
N THR A 12 14.82 -22.33 15.40
CA THR A 12 16.11 -21.74 15.09
C THR A 12 16.07 -21.13 13.70
N GLY A 13 16.16 -19.82 13.61
CA GLY A 13 16.23 -19.08 12.36
C GLY A 13 15.24 -17.93 12.19
N ARG A 14 14.38 -17.63 13.17
CA ARG A 14 13.56 -16.42 13.11
C ARG A 14 14.45 -15.20 13.42
N PRO A 15 14.37 -14.13 12.57
CA PRO A 15 15.12 -12.91 12.86
C PRO A 15 14.71 -12.34 14.22
N VAL A 16 15.69 -11.84 14.97
CA VAL A 16 15.45 -11.11 16.23
C VAL A 16 14.51 -9.94 15.95
N PRO A 17 13.47 -9.72 16.77
CA PRO A 17 12.56 -8.58 16.56
C PRO A 17 13.32 -7.27 16.53
N LEU A 18 13.20 -6.54 15.42
CA LEU A 18 13.77 -5.20 15.26
C LEU A 18 12.81 -4.16 15.85
N ILE A 19 13.34 -3.20 16.59
CA ILE A 19 12.61 -2.03 17.05
C ILE A 19 12.62 -0.95 15.96
N GLU A 20 11.71 0.00 16.02
CA GLU A 20 11.54 1.04 15.01
C GLU A 20 12.80 1.84 14.67
N LYS A 21 13.69 2.07 15.65
CA LYS A 21 14.98 2.75 15.44
C LYS A 21 15.93 1.91 14.58
N GLU A 22 15.99 0.62 14.82
CA GLU A 22 16.84 -0.32 14.08
C GLU A 22 16.31 -0.50 12.65
N VAL A 23 14.98 -0.63 12.50
CA VAL A 23 14.32 -0.68 11.17
C VAL A 23 14.63 0.58 10.38
N LEU A 24 14.43 1.77 10.97
CA LEU A 24 14.70 3.04 10.30
C LEU A 24 16.21 3.20 9.97
N GLY A 25 17.08 2.78 10.88
CA GLY A 25 18.54 2.76 10.66
C GLY A 25 18.93 1.87 9.49
N SER A 26 18.38 0.66 9.41
CA SER A 26 18.60 -0.29 8.32
C SER A 26 18.09 0.25 6.98
N LEU A 27 16.91 0.88 6.96
CA LEU A 27 16.36 1.51 5.76
C LEU A 27 17.25 2.68 5.28
N LYS A 28 17.69 3.55 6.19
CA LYS A 28 18.62 4.65 5.87
C LYS A 28 19.98 4.15 5.37
N ALA A 29 20.48 3.08 5.93
CA ALA A 29 21.74 2.47 5.48
C ALA A 29 21.61 1.85 4.08
N ALA A 30 20.50 1.18 3.78
CA ALA A 30 20.26 0.50 2.51
C ALA A 30 19.89 1.45 1.37
N PHE A 31 19.08 2.47 1.64
CA PHE A 31 18.50 3.35 0.61
C PHE A 31 19.09 4.77 0.61
N GLY A 32 19.71 5.22 1.70
CA GLY A 32 20.42 6.49 1.76
C GLY A 32 19.61 7.68 1.25
N SER A 33 20.12 8.36 0.21
CA SER A 33 19.48 9.52 -0.42
C SER A 33 18.20 9.23 -1.20
N LYS A 34 17.86 7.97 -1.45
CA LYS A 34 16.60 7.58 -2.08
C LYS A 34 15.39 7.72 -1.16
N LEU A 35 15.59 7.70 0.16
CA LEU A 35 14.57 8.04 1.13
C LEU A 35 14.49 9.56 1.23
N THR A 36 13.37 10.12 0.77
CA THR A 36 13.12 11.58 0.83
C THR A 36 12.73 12.03 2.23
N ASP A 37 12.07 11.17 2.99
CA ASP A 37 11.75 11.37 4.41
C ASP A 37 11.82 10.04 5.16
N GLY A 38 12.10 10.09 6.45
CA GLY A 38 12.10 8.91 7.31
C GLY A 38 12.03 9.31 8.77
N LYS A 39 10.88 9.05 9.41
CA LYS A 39 10.58 9.46 10.79
C LYS A 39 9.85 8.38 11.57
N ILE A 40 10.05 8.38 12.88
CA ILE A 40 9.27 7.57 13.82
C ILE A 40 8.06 8.40 14.23
N LEU A 41 6.86 7.91 13.92
CA LEU A 41 5.59 8.59 14.25
C LEU A 41 5.19 8.36 15.70
N ARG A 42 5.35 7.12 16.16
CA ARG A 42 5.05 6.66 17.53
C ARG A 42 5.77 5.32 17.77
N PRO A 43 5.78 4.80 18.99
CA PRO A 43 6.36 3.48 19.25
C PRO A 43 5.83 2.42 18.28
N ARG A 44 6.74 1.67 17.69
CA ARG A 44 6.48 0.61 16.68
C ARG A 44 5.82 1.10 15.39
N HIS A 45 5.84 2.40 15.11
CA HIS A 45 5.27 2.94 13.89
C HIS A 45 6.20 4.00 13.30
N LEU A 46 6.69 3.74 12.10
CA LEU A 46 7.54 4.66 11.35
C LEU A 46 6.97 4.93 9.96
N ALA A 47 7.31 6.09 9.41
CA ALA A 47 6.97 6.48 8.05
C ALA A 47 8.24 6.74 7.25
N VAL A 48 8.22 6.33 5.99
CA VAL A 48 9.27 6.61 5.01
C VAL A 48 8.65 7.05 3.69
N SER A 49 9.27 7.99 3.02
CA SER A 49 8.85 8.47 1.70
C SER A 49 9.94 8.16 0.67
N ILE A 50 9.51 7.79 -0.53
CA ILE A 50 10.39 7.33 -1.60
C ILE A 50 9.83 7.70 -2.97
N ASP A 51 10.68 7.78 -4.00
CA ASP A 51 10.23 7.89 -5.39
C ASP A 51 9.59 6.57 -5.86
N ARG A 52 8.58 6.65 -6.73
CA ARG A 52 7.87 5.47 -7.29
C ARG A 52 8.79 4.42 -7.91
N LYS A 53 9.94 4.82 -8.46
CA LYS A 53 10.91 3.92 -9.11
C LYS A 53 11.62 3.00 -8.12
N ASP A 54 11.76 3.43 -6.89
CA ASP A 54 12.46 2.69 -5.84
C ASP A 54 11.49 1.92 -4.92
N LEU A 55 10.17 1.96 -5.19
CA LEU A 55 9.15 1.28 -4.40
C LEU A 55 9.39 -0.24 -4.30
N ILE A 56 9.55 -0.92 -5.44
CA ILE A 56 9.71 -2.39 -5.46
C ILE A 56 11.00 -2.83 -4.74
N PRO A 57 12.16 -2.22 -4.97
CA PRO A 57 13.35 -2.50 -4.17
C PRO A 57 13.15 -2.33 -2.66
N LEU A 58 12.49 -1.23 -2.24
CA LEU A 58 12.20 -0.97 -0.83
C LEU A 58 11.26 -2.02 -0.24
N CYS A 59 10.14 -2.29 -0.91
CA CYS A 59 9.17 -3.29 -0.47
C CYS A 59 9.77 -4.70 -0.42
N THR A 60 10.63 -5.05 -1.37
CA THR A 60 11.37 -6.32 -1.38
C THR A 60 12.31 -6.41 -0.18
N TYR A 61 13.02 -5.35 0.15
CA TYR A 61 13.91 -5.30 1.30
C TYR A 61 13.14 -5.40 2.62
N LEU A 62 12.02 -4.67 2.76
CA LEU A 62 11.14 -4.76 3.92
C LEU A 62 10.64 -6.20 4.13
N LYS A 63 10.16 -6.85 3.08
CA LYS A 63 9.62 -8.21 3.17
C LYS A 63 10.70 -9.24 3.42
N ASN A 64 11.72 -9.30 2.57
CA ASN A 64 12.67 -10.43 2.54
C ASN A 64 13.81 -10.29 3.56
N THR A 65 14.19 -9.05 3.90
CA THR A 65 15.32 -8.80 4.81
C THR A 65 14.86 -8.46 6.22
N LEU A 66 13.82 -7.61 6.33
CA LEU A 66 13.35 -7.11 7.62
C LEU A 66 12.11 -7.85 8.16
N GLY A 67 11.55 -8.82 7.40
CA GLY A 67 10.48 -9.70 7.84
C GLY A 67 9.09 -9.01 7.94
N PHE A 68 8.82 -8.00 7.10
CA PHE A 68 7.51 -7.37 7.00
C PHE A 68 6.61 -8.20 6.07
N GLU A 69 6.03 -9.26 6.59
CA GLU A 69 5.28 -10.25 5.82
C GLU A 69 3.83 -9.84 5.54
N HIS A 70 3.29 -8.91 6.33
CA HIS A 70 1.89 -8.49 6.22
C HIS A 70 1.75 -7.12 5.58
N LEU A 71 0.88 -7.04 4.57
CA LEU A 71 0.40 -5.79 4.00
C LEU A 71 -1.01 -5.53 4.51
N SER A 72 -1.17 -4.52 5.36
CA SER A 72 -2.45 -4.17 5.97
C SER A 72 -3.33 -3.34 5.05
N CYS A 73 -2.73 -2.43 4.28
CA CYS A 73 -3.47 -1.52 3.42
C CYS A 73 -2.58 -0.96 2.31
N VAL A 74 -3.18 -0.74 1.14
CA VAL A 74 -2.68 0.19 0.12
C VAL A 74 -3.78 1.20 -0.16
N THR A 75 -3.43 2.47 -0.17
CA THR A 75 -4.37 3.55 -0.49
C THR A 75 -3.68 4.63 -1.32
N ALA A 76 -4.45 5.48 -1.98
CA ALA A 76 -3.93 6.62 -2.71
C ALA A 76 -4.53 7.92 -2.16
N VAL A 77 -3.76 8.99 -2.22
CA VAL A 77 -4.19 10.35 -1.84
C VAL A 77 -3.90 11.29 -2.99
N ASP A 78 -4.88 12.10 -3.36
CA ASP A 78 -4.76 13.15 -4.36
C ASP A 78 -4.40 14.48 -3.68
N TRP A 79 -3.26 15.06 -4.06
CA TRP A 79 -2.78 16.37 -3.59
C TRP A 79 -3.02 17.50 -4.62
N LYS A 80 -3.64 17.19 -5.77
CA LYS A 80 -3.88 18.03 -6.95
C LYS A 80 -2.67 18.22 -7.86
N ASP A 81 -1.47 18.25 -7.32
CA ASP A 81 -0.19 18.37 -8.03
C ASP A 81 0.51 17.02 -8.20
N HIS A 82 0.21 16.07 -7.32
CA HIS A 82 0.72 14.70 -7.35
C HIS A 82 -0.24 13.75 -6.64
N PHE A 83 -0.01 12.44 -6.79
CA PHE A 83 -0.61 11.40 -5.96
C PHE A 83 0.45 10.82 -5.03
N ASP A 84 0.01 10.46 -3.82
CA ASP A 84 0.76 9.55 -2.96
C ASP A 84 0.09 8.18 -3.00
N SER A 85 0.88 7.12 -3.23
CA SER A 85 0.46 5.76 -2.93
C SER A 85 1.07 5.34 -1.60
N ILE A 86 0.23 4.98 -0.64
CA ILE A 86 0.61 4.73 0.75
C ILE A 86 0.38 3.26 1.06
N TYR A 87 1.44 2.61 1.56
CA TYR A 87 1.47 1.19 1.91
C TYR A 87 1.71 1.06 3.41
N HIS A 88 0.86 0.32 4.11
CA HIS A 88 1.08 -0.05 5.50
C HIS A 88 1.51 -1.52 5.55
N VAL A 89 2.76 -1.75 5.92
CA VAL A 89 3.33 -3.09 6.05
C VAL A 89 3.72 -3.36 7.49
N GLU A 90 3.48 -4.57 7.96
CA GLU A 90 3.65 -4.95 9.35
C GLU A 90 4.52 -6.19 9.50
N ASN A 91 5.28 -6.20 10.58
CA ASN A 91 5.98 -7.36 11.06
C ASN A 91 5.24 -7.93 12.28
N TYR A 92 4.64 -9.10 12.14
CA TYR A 92 3.84 -9.73 13.20
C TYR A 92 4.64 -10.09 14.46
N TYR A 93 5.94 -10.34 14.32
CA TYR A 93 6.75 -10.83 15.43
C TYR A 93 7.12 -9.72 16.43
N ASN A 94 7.28 -8.50 15.95
CA ASN A 94 7.64 -7.36 16.78
C ASN A 94 6.56 -6.29 16.85
N GLY A 95 5.46 -6.43 16.08
CA GLY A 95 4.36 -5.48 16.01
C GLY A 95 4.76 -4.12 15.44
N CYS A 96 5.86 -4.05 14.68
CA CYS A 96 6.32 -2.82 14.03
C CYS A 96 5.59 -2.64 12.70
N MET A 97 5.08 -1.42 12.47
CA MET A 97 4.45 -0.99 11.22
C MET A 97 5.33 0.03 10.52
N VAL A 98 5.50 -0.16 9.21
CA VAL A 98 6.12 0.82 8.30
C VAL A 98 5.07 1.35 7.35
N GLN A 99 4.86 2.66 7.39
CA GLN A 99 4.12 3.39 6.37
C GLN A 99 5.11 3.80 5.27
N VAL A 100 4.95 3.23 4.09
CA VAL A 100 5.72 3.63 2.89
C VAL A 100 4.85 4.55 2.05
N THR A 101 5.32 5.75 1.75
CA THR A 101 4.66 6.71 0.87
C THR A 101 5.48 6.84 -0.41
N ALA A 102 4.88 6.51 -1.55
CA ALA A 102 5.48 6.66 -2.86
C ALA A 102 4.82 7.80 -3.63
N LEU A 103 5.63 8.78 -4.05
CA LEU A 103 5.17 9.93 -4.81
C LEU A 103 4.99 9.56 -6.29
N ILE A 104 3.86 9.94 -6.86
CA ILE A 104 3.46 9.67 -8.24
C ILE A 104 3.09 11.00 -8.92
N PRO A 105 3.69 11.37 -10.06
CA PRO A 105 3.33 12.57 -10.79
C PRO A 105 1.86 12.55 -11.23
N TYR A 106 1.22 13.72 -11.18
CA TYR A 106 -0.22 13.83 -11.51
C TYR A 106 -0.53 13.56 -12.97
N ASP A 107 0.36 13.95 -13.88
CA ASP A 107 0.28 13.78 -15.32
C ASP A 107 0.61 12.36 -15.82
N ASP A 108 1.29 11.55 -14.96
CA ASP A 108 1.60 10.14 -15.23
C ASP A 108 1.31 9.31 -13.98
N PRO A 109 0.03 9.01 -13.67
CA PRO A 109 -0.40 8.39 -12.42
C PRO A 109 -0.16 6.87 -12.42
N LYS A 110 1.11 6.45 -12.64
CA LYS A 110 1.53 5.06 -12.74
C LYS A 110 2.56 4.71 -11.68
N ILE A 111 2.42 3.50 -11.14
CA ILE A 111 3.35 2.93 -10.16
C ILE A 111 3.40 1.41 -10.30
N ALA A 112 4.53 0.80 -9.98
CA ALA A 112 4.65 -0.65 -10.04
C ALA A 112 3.78 -1.34 -8.96
N SER A 113 3.08 -2.40 -9.35
CA SER A 113 2.25 -3.21 -8.45
C SER A 113 3.12 -4.01 -7.47
N VAL A 114 2.68 -4.06 -6.20
CA VAL A 114 3.30 -4.90 -5.17
C VAL A 114 2.59 -6.25 -4.97
N THR A 115 1.66 -6.63 -5.86
CA THR A 115 0.95 -7.92 -5.82
C THR A 115 1.88 -9.13 -5.87
N GLY A 116 3.03 -9.02 -6.53
CA GLY A 116 4.08 -10.03 -6.53
C GLY A 116 4.74 -10.24 -5.18
N LEU A 117 4.71 -9.24 -4.31
CA LEU A 117 5.22 -9.32 -2.94
C LEU A 117 4.12 -9.73 -1.96
N TRP A 118 2.96 -9.09 -2.00
CA TRP A 118 1.84 -9.36 -1.11
C TRP A 118 0.54 -9.56 -1.89
N ARG A 119 -0.03 -10.74 -1.79
CA ARG A 119 -1.29 -11.05 -2.49
C ARG A 119 -2.46 -10.16 -2.07
N ALA A 120 -2.44 -9.66 -0.82
CA ALA A 120 -3.44 -8.74 -0.29
C ALA A 120 -3.52 -7.44 -1.10
N ALA A 121 -2.40 -7.00 -1.71
CA ALA A 121 -2.34 -5.81 -2.54
C ALA A 121 -3.34 -5.84 -3.71
N ASN A 122 -3.69 -7.02 -4.21
CA ASN A 122 -4.59 -7.16 -5.36
C ASN A 122 -5.89 -6.36 -5.20
N PHE A 123 -6.56 -6.50 -4.07
CA PHE A 123 -7.84 -5.79 -3.83
C PHE A 123 -7.64 -4.32 -3.52
N HIS A 124 -6.60 -3.97 -2.76
CA HIS A 124 -6.31 -2.58 -2.40
C HIS A 124 -5.86 -1.74 -3.60
N GLU A 125 -5.03 -2.29 -4.47
CA GLU A 125 -4.58 -1.61 -5.68
C GLU A 125 -5.74 -1.41 -6.66
N ARG A 126 -6.63 -2.40 -6.81
CA ARG A 126 -7.85 -2.25 -7.59
C ARG A 126 -8.77 -1.17 -7.05
N GLU A 127 -8.94 -1.09 -5.73
CA GLU A 127 -9.71 -0.05 -5.07
C GLU A 127 -9.11 1.34 -5.33
N ALA A 128 -7.81 1.50 -5.13
CA ALA A 128 -7.11 2.75 -5.36
C ALA A 128 -7.18 3.18 -6.84
N TRP A 129 -7.01 2.24 -7.78
CA TRP A 129 -7.20 2.51 -9.20
C TRP A 129 -8.66 2.87 -9.51
N ASP A 130 -9.62 2.13 -9.00
CA ASP A 130 -11.05 2.34 -9.28
C ASP A 130 -11.51 3.73 -8.85
N LEU A 131 -11.11 4.18 -7.67
CA LEU A 131 -11.57 5.42 -7.06
C LEU A 131 -10.72 6.65 -7.40
N MET A 132 -9.39 6.48 -7.59
CA MET A 132 -8.41 7.57 -7.77
C MET A 132 -7.75 7.58 -9.14
N GLY A 133 -7.80 6.45 -9.89
CA GLY A 133 -7.21 6.35 -11.21
C GLY A 133 -5.68 6.20 -11.22
N VAL A 134 -5.08 5.75 -10.11
CA VAL A 134 -3.66 5.38 -10.08
C VAL A 134 -3.49 4.02 -10.73
N GLU A 135 -2.72 3.93 -11.81
CA GLU A 135 -2.48 2.69 -12.54
C GLU A 135 -1.34 1.90 -11.89
N TYR A 136 -1.62 0.66 -11.48
CA TYR A 136 -0.63 -0.24 -10.89
C TYR A 136 -0.05 -1.17 -11.95
N GLU A 137 1.13 -0.82 -12.48
CA GLU A 137 1.80 -1.57 -13.55
C GLU A 137 2.22 -2.97 -13.10
N GLY A 138 1.89 -3.97 -13.91
CA GLY A 138 2.15 -5.38 -13.57
C GLY A 138 1.12 -6.02 -12.64
N HIS A 139 0.03 -5.32 -12.33
CA HIS A 139 -1.09 -5.92 -11.62
C HIS A 139 -1.76 -7.02 -12.46
N PRO A 140 -2.04 -8.23 -11.92
CA PRO A 140 -2.52 -9.36 -12.71
C PRO A 140 -3.93 -9.17 -13.28
N ASN A 141 -4.77 -8.37 -12.64
CA ASN A 141 -6.15 -8.13 -13.08
C ASN A 141 -6.66 -6.78 -12.53
N LEU A 142 -6.31 -5.67 -13.20
CA LEU A 142 -6.68 -4.32 -12.79
C LEU A 142 -8.08 -3.97 -13.34
N GLU A 143 -9.10 -4.43 -12.66
CA GLU A 143 -10.51 -4.21 -13.00
C GLU A 143 -11.25 -3.50 -11.85
N ARG A 144 -12.36 -2.83 -12.16
CA ARG A 144 -13.20 -2.17 -11.15
C ARG A 144 -13.71 -3.16 -10.11
N ILE A 145 -13.79 -2.71 -8.87
CA ILE A 145 -14.21 -3.52 -7.73
C ILE A 145 -15.39 -2.89 -6.96
N LEU A 146 -15.45 -1.56 -6.88
CA LEU A 146 -16.47 -0.82 -6.16
C LEU A 146 -17.45 -0.14 -7.10
N LEU A 147 -16.97 0.41 -8.22
CA LEU A 147 -17.78 1.12 -9.18
C LEU A 147 -18.32 0.18 -10.27
N PRO A 148 -19.45 0.51 -10.90
CA PRO A 148 -19.94 -0.22 -12.05
C PRO A 148 -18.93 -0.24 -13.20
N THR A 149 -18.88 -1.31 -13.97
CA THR A 149 -17.93 -1.50 -15.09
C THR A 149 -18.05 -0.45 -16.20
N ASP A 150 -19.22 0.15 -16.36
CA ASP A 150 -19.52 1.21 -17.30
C ASP A 150 -19.22 2.64 -16.79
N PHE A 151 -18.81 2.78 -15.53
CA PHE A 151 -18.43 4.05 -14.95
C PHE A 151 -17.04 4.48 -15.46
N LYS A 152 -16.91 5.66 -16.05
CA LYS A 152 -15.69 6.09 -16.75
C LYS A 152 -14.77 7.03 -15.97
N PHE A 153 -15.14 7.35 -14.73
CA PHE A 153 -14.46 8.36 -13.94
C PHE A 153 -13.85 7.77 -12.66
N HIS A 154 -13.13 8.60 -11.92
CA HIS A 154 -12.52 8.28 -10.62
C HIS A 154 -13.05 9.29 -9.58
N PRO A 155 -14.11 8.91 -8.83
CA PRO A 155 -14.92 9.89 -8.08
C PRO A 155 -14.23 10.45 -6.82
N LEU A 156 -13.10 9.88 -6.37
CA LEU A 156 -12.35 10.43 -5.24
C LEU A 156 -11.24 11.40 -5.67
N ARG A 157 -11.04 11.61 -6.96
CA ARG A 157 -10.15 12.68 -7.44
C ARG A 157 -10.72 14.05 -7.07
N LYS A 158 -9.84 14.98 -6.70
CA LYS A 158 -10.24 16.34 -6.32
C LYS A 158 -10.75 17.18 -7.51
N ASP A 159 -10.42 16.79 -8.73
CA ASP A 159 -10.89 17.39 -9.97
C ASP A 159 -12.22 16.81 -10.46
N PHE A 160 -12.76 15.77 -9.79
CA PHE A 160 -14.02 15.14 -10.15
C PHE A 160 -15.20 16.07 -9.87
N ALA A 161 -15.94 16.45 -10.93
CA ALA A 161 -17.09 17.34 -10.82
C ALA A 161 -18.35 16.57 -10.39
N GLN A 162 -18.99 16.97 -9.29
CA GLN A 162 -20.24 16.37 -8.78
C GLN A 162 -21.39 16.33 -9.79
N GLU A 163 -21.39 17.19 -10.79
CA GLU A 163 -22.40 17.18 -11.86
C GLU A 163 -22.33 15.92 -12.73
N VAL A 164 -21.14 15.39 -12.94
CA VAL A 164 -20.93 14.14 -13.68
C VAL A 164 -21.58 12.97 -12.93
N ASP A 165 -21.43 12.94 -11.61
CA ASP A 165 -22.03 11.91 -10.75
C ASP A 165 -23.56 11.99 -10.78
N ARG A 166 -24.15 13.17 -10.69
CA ARG A 166 -25.62 13.37 -10.79
C ARG A 166 -26.17 12.89 -12.12
N GLN A 167 -25.53 13.20 -13.23
CA GLN A 167 -25.96 12.76 -14.56
C GLN A 167 -25.89 11.23 -14.70
N TYR A 168 -24.85 10.61 -14.17
CA TYR A 168 -24.68 9.17 -14.19
C TYR A 168 -25.76 8.45 -13.35
N ILE A 169 -26.01 8.89 -12.13
CA ILE A 169 -27.03 8.34 -11.24
C ILE A 169 -28.42 8.50 -11.85
N THR A 170 -28.72 9.67 -12.43
CA THR A 170 -30.02 9.93 -13.07
C THR A 170 -30.25 9.03 -14.28
N ARG A 171 -29.26 8.86 -15.15
CA ARG A 171 -29.37 7.95 -16.31
C ARG A 171 -29.57 6.49 -15.90
N ARG A 172 -28.93 6.06 -14.83
CA ARG A 172 -29.07 4.70 -14.32
C ARG A 172 -30.44 4.43 -13.72
N LYS A 173 -30.99 5.40 -12.96
CA LYS A 173 -32.38 5.34 -12.45
C LYS A 173 -33.41 5.25 -13.58
N LEU A 174 -33.20 5.99 -14.66
CA LEU A 174 -34.09 5.95 -15.83
C LEU A 174 -34.00 4.65 -16.63
N ARG A 175 -32.86 3.95 -16.61
CA ARG A 175 -32.68 2.65 -17.27
C ARG A 175 -33.15 1.46 -16.43
N GLY A 176 -33.26 1.60 -15.12
CA GLY A 176 -33.69 0.56 -14.18
C GLY A 176 -35.14 0.72 -13.70
N GLY A 177 -35.91 1.63 -14.27
CA GLY A 177 -37.30 1.87 -13.90
C GLY A 177 -38.25 0.85 -14.54
N THR A 178 -38.51 -0.25 -13.84
CA THR A 178 -39.79 -0.96 -13.71
C THR A 178 -39.91 -1.38 -12.28
#